data_99bfd5246a332fa4b90519c4fc21f5d0
#
_entry.id   99bfd5246a332fa4b90519c4fc21f5d0
#
_cell.length_a   1.000
_cell.length_b   1.000
_cell.length_c   1.000
_cell.angle_alpha   90.00
_cell.angle_beta   90.00
_cell.angle_gamma   90.00
#
_symmetry.space_group_name_H-M   'P 1'
#
loop_
_entity.id
_entity.type
_entity.pdbx_description
1 polymer ?
#
loop_
_entity_poly.entity_id
_entity_poly.type
_entity_poly.pdbx_seq_one_letter_code
_entity_poly.pdbx_strand_id
1 'polypeptide(L)'
;ERSINSDLGLALSLQIAEILRSDLRIIVMSATLDVGSVSDLLDTKAPIISDGRAYPVNCEYLSRPRSKNDKLWENFAKLVSDAFEMTEGGILAFLPGEAEIRATEKLLKEMLPNSAIVMPLYGSLPFEQQNKILEPLKDETFRKVVLSTSIAETSLTISGIKVVVDSGYTRRSRYDPTSGMSRLITQKISKAEANQRMGRAGRVAAGWCYRNWAVSEEGGMLEFPPSEIEISDLSNFALELSLWGSKPESMKFLT
;
A
#
# COMPACT_ATOMS: atom_id res chain seq x y z
N GLU A 1 6.12 6.35 -3.87
CA GLU A 1 4.90 5.67 -4.37
C GLU A 1 4.82 5.65 -5.89
N ARG A 2 5.66 6.44 -6.58
CA ARG A 2 5.75 6.51 -8.03
C ARG A 2 4.38 6.73 -8.72
N SER A 3 3.60 7.66 -8.16
CA SER A 3 2.38 8.12 -8.84
C SER A 3 2.74 8.99 -10.04
N ILE A 4 1.88 8.98 -11.04
CA ILE A 4 2.07 9.76 -12.29
C ILE A 4 2.26 11.26 -12.00
N ASN A 5 1.51 11.79 -11.02
CA ASN A 5 1.60 13.18 -10.62
C ASN A 5 2.91 13.51 -9.89
N SER A 6 3.44 12.56 -9.10
CA SER A 6 4.72 12.74 -8.42
C SER A 6 5.88 12.71 -9.42
N ASP A 7 5.84 11.79 -10.38
CA ASP A 7 6.86 11.67 -11.43
C ASP A 7 6.84 12.91 -12.34
N LEU A 8 5.66 13.40 -12.73
CA LEU A 8 5.51 14.64 -13.50
C LEU A 8 6.02 15.85 -12.70
N GLY A 9 5.59 16.00 -11.44
CA GLY A 9 6.01 17.11 -10.59
C GLY A 9 7.52 17.15 -10.38
N LEU A 10 8.16 15.99 -10.24
CA LEU A 10 9.62 15.90 -10.15
C LEU A 10 10.29 16.34 -11.46
N ALA A 11 9.84 15.85 -12.61
CA ALA A 11 10.40 16.18 -13.91
C ALA A 11 10.27 17.68 -14.23
N LEU A 12 9.11 18.29 -13.94
CA LEU A 12 8.88 19.73 -14.08
C LEU A 12 9.79 20.53 -13.13
N SER A 13 9.94 20.08 -11.89
CA SER A 13 10.79 20.74 -10.90
C SER A 13 12.28 20.72 -11.31
N LEU A 14 12.74 19.60 -11.86
CA LEU A 14 14.10 19.48 -12.40
C LEU A 14 14.33 20.44 -13.57
N GLN A 15 13.39 20.54 -14.49
CA GLN A 15 13.48 21.48 -15.62
C GLN A 15 13.48 22.94 -15.15
N ILE A 16 12.63 23.28 -14.16
CA ILE A 16 12.63 24.62 -13.56
C ILE A 16 13.99 24.94 -12.91
N ALA A 17 14.54 23.98 -12.16
CA ALA A 17 15.84 24.15 -11.52
C ALA A 17 16.96 24.38 -12.53
N GLU A 18 16.92 23.69 -13.66
CA GLU A 18 17.92 23.79 -14.71
C GLU A 18 17.83 25.12 -15.49
N ILE A 19 16.61 25.58 -15.84
CA ILE A 19 16.41 26.70 -16.77
C ILE A 19 16.16 28.02 -16.06
N LEU A 20 15.38 28.04 -14.99
CA LEU A 20 14.83 29.25 -14.39
C LEU A 20 15.32 29.53 -12.96
N ARG A 21 15.57 28.49 -12.17
CA ARG A 21 15.81 28.61 -10.74
C ARG A 21 16.97 27.71 -10.30
N SER A 22 18.17 28.07 -10.65
CA SER A 22 19.40 27.35 -10.24
C SER A 22 19.60 27.29 -8.70
N ASP A 23 18.86 28.11 -7.94
CA ASP A 23 18.81 28.13 -6.49
C ASP A 23 17.86 27.08 -5.90
N LEU A 24 17.00 26.47 -6.71
CA LEU A 24 16.02 25.49 -6.24
C LEU A 24 16.73 24.24 -5.70
N ARG A 25 16.30 23.79 -4.54
CA ARG A 25 16.75 22.54 -3.92
C ARG A 25 15.61 21.54 -3.93
N ILE A 26 15.86 20.37 -4.47
CA ILE A 26 14.86 19.28 -4.59
C ILE A 26 15.24 18.17 -3.62
N ILE A 27 14.30 17.77 -2.77
CA ILE A 27 14.45 16.65 -1.85
C ILE A 27 13.37 15.63 -2.19
N VAL A 28 13.80 14.43 -2.58
CA VAL A 28 12.90 13.28 -2.79
C VAL A 28 12.96 12.38 -1.56
N MET A 29 11.81 12.09 -0.98
CA MET A 29 11.69 11.25 0.21
C MET A 29 10.73 10.11 -0.04
N SER A 30 11.13 8.90 0.35
CA SER A 30 10.26 7.73 0.29
C SER A 30 10.70 6.68 1.31
N ALA A 31 9.76 5.84 1.72
CA ALA A 31 10.06 4.69 2.58
C ALA A 31 10.57 3.47 1.79
N THR A 32 10.30 3.41 0.49
CA THR A 32 10.58 2.25 -0.39
C THR A 32 11.08 2.73 -1.75
N LEU A 33 12.20 3.44 -1.76
CA LEU A 33 12.81 3.91 -3.00
C LEU A 33 13.78 2.86 -3.57
N ASP A 34 13.74 2.71 -4.90
CA ASP A 34 14.92 2.33 -5.63
C ASP A 34 15.90 3.51 -5.58
N VAL A 35 16.78 3.45 -4.59
CA VAL A 35 17.74 4.53 -4.30
C VAL A 35 18.65 4.79 -5.49
N GLY A 36 18.98 3.74 -6.27
CA GLY A 36 19.84 3.84 -7.45
C GLY A 36 19.25 4.77 -8.50
N SER A 37 18.07 4.44 -9.02
CA SER A 37 17.42 5.22 -10.09
C SER A 37 17.15 6.68 -9.70
N VAL A 38 16.76 6.94 -8.43
CA VAL A 38 16.54 8.32 -7.97
C VAL A 38 17.86 9.07 -7.80
N SER A 39 18.92 8.44 -7.32
CA SER A 39 20.24 9.05 -7.18
C SER A 39 20.81 9.44 -8.54
N ASP A 40 20.66 8.57 -9.53
CA ASP A 40 21.09 8.83 -10.91
C ASP A 40 20.31 10.00 -11.53
N LEU A 41 18.99 10.04 -11.33
CA LEU A 41 18.14 11.13 -11.82
C LEU A 41 18.52 12.49 -11.22
N LEU A 42 18.84 12.52 -9.92
CA LEU A 42 19.18 13.75 -9.19
C LEU A 42 20.68 14.09 -9.24
N ASP A 43 21.49 13.30 -9.91
CA ASP A 43 22.96 13.42 -9.94
C ASP A 43 23.56 13.53 -8.51
N THR A 44 23.03 12.72 -7.58
CA THR A 44 23.49 12.73 -6.19
C THR A 44 24.21 11.43 -5.83
N LYS A 45 25.34 11.57 -5.12
CA LYS A 45 26.18 10.41 -4.76
C LYS A 45 25.91 9.85 -3.36
N ALA A 46 25.11 10.53 -2.56
CA ALA A 46 24.92 10.18 -1.16
C ALA A 46 23.46 10.32 -0.72
N PRO A 47 22.66 9.25 -0.81
CA PRO A 47 21.33 9.25 -0.22
C PRO A 47 21.44 9.30 1.31
N ILE A 48 20.55 10.05 1.94
CA ILE A 48 20.43 10.04 3.39
C ILE A 48 19.47 8.89 3.75
N ILE A 49 20.02 7.84 4.36
CA ILE A 49 19.25 6.69 4.81
C ILE A 49 19.04 6.81 6.31
N SER A 50 17.78 6.72 6.75
CA SER A 50 17.41 6.65 8.15
C SER A 50 16.81 5.28 8.42
N ASP A 51 17.53 4.46 9.15
CA ASP A 51 16.99 3.21 9.72
C ASP A 51 16.08 3.59 10.90
N GLY A 52 14.87 4.03 10.57
CA GLY A 52 13.87 4.44 11.58
C GLY A 52 13.73 3.38 12.69
N ARG A 53 13.42 3.81 13.91
CA ARG A 53 13.15 2.89 15.01
C ARG A 53 11.82 2.18 14.81
N ALA A 54 11.81 1.15 13.98
CA ALA A 54 10.70 0.20 13.91
C ALA A 54 10.90 -0.87 14.98
N TYR A 55 9.84 -1.21 15.67
CA TYR A 55 9.86 -2.37 16.55
C TYR A 55 9.86 -3.67 15.72
N PRO A 56 10.43 -4.77 16.26
CA PRO A 56 10.44 -6.04 15.55
C PRO A 56 9.02 -6.53 15.27
N VAL A 57 8.83 -7.09 14.08
CA VAL A 57 7.58 -7.71 13.65
C VAL A 57 7.84 -9.17 13.33
N ASN A 58 7.16 -10.06 14.06
CA ASN A 58 7.18 -11.49 13.76
C ASN A 58 6.29 -11.73 12.54
N CYS A 59 6.87 -12.34 11.49
CA CYS A 59 6.14 -12.60 10.24
C CYS A 59 5.87 -14.10 10.10
N GLU A 60 4.60 -14.45 9.96
CA GLU A 60 4.13 -15.81 9.74
C GLU A 60 3.49 -15.96 8.36
N TYR A 61 3.67 -17.14 7.78
CA TYR A 61 3.19 -17.49 6.45
C TYR A 61 2.31 -18.74 6.52
N LEU A 62 1.53 -18.97 5.47
CA LEU A 62 0.86 -20.25 5.32
C LEU A 62 1.88 -21.37 5.18
N SER A 63 1.61 -22.53 5.78
CA SER A 63 2.48 -23.71 5.72
C SER A 63 2.59 -24.30 4.32
N ARG A 64 1.60 -24.04 3.44
CA ARG A 64 1.54 -24.49 2.06
C ARG A 64 0.87 -23.47 1.15
N PRO A 65 1.21 -23.44 -0.15
CA PRO A 65 0.49 -22.63 -1.12
C PRO A 65 -1.00 -23.01 -1.16
N ARG A 66 -1.83 -22.02 -1.43
CA ARG A 66 -3.27 -22.23 -1.58
C ARG A 66 -3.61 -22.97 -2.86
N SER A 67 -4.61 -23.83 -2.78
CA SER A 67 -5.21 -24.46 -3.94
C SER A 67 -6.14 -23.48 -4.67
N LYS A 68 -6.33 -23.68 -5.99
CA LYS A 68 -7.31 -22.91 -6.78
C LYS A 68 -8.75 -23.05 -6.28
N ASN A 69 -9.06 -24.15 -5.58
CA ASN A 69 -10.38 -24.45 -5.05
C ASN A 69 -10.60 -23.89 -3.64
N ASP A 70 -9.59 -23.29 -3.03
CA ASP A 70 -9.72 -22.73 -1.68
C ASP A 70 -10.61 -21.49 -1.72
N LYS A 71 -11.52 -21.42 -0.77
CA LYS A 71 -12.38 -20.26 -0.55
C LYS A 71 -11.56 -19.12 0.06
N LEU A 72 -10.97 -18.31 -0.80
CA LEU A 72 -9.96 -17.33 -0.48
C LEU A 72 -10.37 -16.40 0.69
N TRP A 73 -11.57 -15.84 0.61
CA TRP A 73 -12.01 -14.83 1.59
C TRP A 73 -12.53 -15.44 2.88
N GLU A 74 -13.08 -16.66 2.84
CA GLU A 74 -13.44 -17.42 4.04
C GLU A 74 -12.19 -17.81 4.83
N ASN A 75 -11.15 -18.32 4.13
CA ASN A 75 -9.86 -18.64 4.74
C ASN A 75 -9.14 -17.41 5.26
N PHE A 76 -9.26 -16.27 4.57
CA PHE A 76 -8.71 -15.01 5.04
C PHE A 76 -9.42 -14.51 6.31
N ALA A 77 -10.75 -14.56 6.36
CA ALA A 77 -11.51 -14.22 7.56
C ALA A 77 -11.12 -15.12 8.74
N LYS A 78 -10.93 -16.41 8.50
CA LYS A 78 -10.43 -17.34 9.53
C LYS A 78 -9.02 -16.93 10.02
N LEU A 79 -8.10 -16.60 9.13
CA LEU A 79 -6.76 -16.14 9.50
C LEU A 79 -6.81 -14.87 10.37
N VAL A 80 -7.73 -13.93 10.06
CA VAL A 80 -7.96 -12.73 10.90
C VAL A 80 -8.51 -13.13 12.27
N SER A 81 -9.43 -14.09 12.34
CA SER A 81 -9.98 -14.60 13.59
C SER A 81 -8.91 -15.30 14.43
N ASP A 82 -8.10 -16.16 13.82
CA ASP A 82 -6.99 -16.86 14.50
C ASP A 82 -5.98 -15.83 15.04
N ALA A 83 -5.64 -14.81 14.25
CA ALA A 83 -4.77 -13.73 14.68
C ALA A 83 -5.38 -12.90 15.83
N PHE A 84 -6.71 -12.72 15.86
CA PHE A 84 -7.39 -12.06 16.95
C PHE A 84 -7.29 -12.86 18.26
N GLU A 85 -7.37 -14.18 18.21
CA GLU A 85 -7.26 -15.04 19.39
C GLU A 85 -5.83 -15.16 19.91
N MET A 86 -4.83 -15.20 19.00
CA MET A 86 -3.43 -15.46 19.34
C MET A 86 -2.64 -14.22 19.77
N THR A 87 -3.14 -13.01 19.52
CA THR A 87 -2.38 -11.77 19.69
C THR A 87 -3.19 -10.71 20.42
N GLU A 88 -2.52 -9.61 20.78
CA GLU A 88 -3.12 -8.43 21.40
C GLU A 88 -2.96 -7.19 20.52
N GLY A 89 -3.73 -6.13 20.82
CA GLY A 89 -3.73 -4.86 20.12
C GLY A 89 -4.58 -4.89 18.83
N GLY A 90 -4.69 -3.74 18.17
CA GLY A 90 -5.51 -3.61 16.96
C GLY A 90 -4.97 -4.41 15.79
N ILE A 91 -5.88 -4.91 14.95
CA ILE A 91 -5.57 -5.65 13.71
C ILE A 91 -5.84 -4.75 12.51
N LEU A 92 -4.92 -4.73 11.55
CA LEU A 92 -5.09 -4.14 10.24
C LEU A 92 -5.01 -5.24 9.18
N ALA A 93 -6.13 -5.54 8.54
CA ALA A 93 -6.25 -6.57 7.52
C ALA A 93 -6.33 -5.95 6.12
N PHE A 94 -5.39 -6.28 5.24
CA PHE A 94 -5.33 -5.75 3.88
C PHE A 94 -6.07 -6.64 2.89
N LEU A 95 -7.00 -6.02 2.15
CA LEU A 95 -7.84 -6.65 1.12
C LEU A 95 -7.81 -5.83 -0.18
N PRO A 96 -8.04 -6.43 -1.35
CA PRO A 96 -7.87 -5.72 -2.62
C PRO A 96 -8.95 -4.68 -2.90
N GLY A 97 -10.16 -4.81 -2.35
CA GLY A 97 -11.26 -3.91 -2.67
C GLY A 97 -12.43 -3.96 -1.72
N GLU A 98 -13.40 -3.06 -1.95
CA GLU A 98 -14.58 -2.92 -1.09
C GLU A 98 -15.45 -4.19 -1.03
N ALA A 99 -15.64 -4.87 -2.16
CA ALA A 99 -16.45 -6.09 -2.21
C ALA A 99 -15.89 -7.18 -1.29
N GLU A 100 -14.57 -7.37 -1.32
CA GLU A 100 -13.87 -8.33 -0.46
C GLU A 100 -13.88 -7.90 1.01
N ILE A 101 -13.76 -6.59 1.27
CA ILE A 101 -13.89 -6.02 2.62
C ILE A 101 -15.28 -6.31 3.19
N ARG A 102 -16.36 -6.04 2.41
CA ARG A 102 -17.73 -6.28 2.86
C ARG A 102 -18.03 -7.77 3.10
N ALA A 103 -17.53 -8.64 2.21
CA ALA A 103 -17.68 -10.08 2.39
C ALA A 103 -16.96 -10.58 3.65
N THR A 104 -15.72 -10.13 3.86
CA THR A 104 -14.92 -10.47 5.05
C THR A 104 -15.52 -9.89 6.33
N GLU A 105 -16.03 -8.65 6.30
CA GLU A 105 -16.71 -8.00 7.43
C GLU A 105 -17.89 -8.83 7.92
N LYS A 106 -18.72 -9.33 6.98
CA LYS A 106 -19.86 -10.17 7.33
C LYS A 106 -19.43 -11.45 8.04
N LEU A 107 -18.42 -12.14 7.52
CA LEU A 107 -17.91 -13.37 8.13
C LEU A 107 -17.32 -13.12 9.52
N LEU A 108 -16.53 -12.06 9.68
CA LEU A 108 -15.89 -11.72 10.95
C LEU A 108 -16.90 -11.32 12.04
N LYS A 109 -18.03 -10.70 11.69
CA LYS A 109 -19.11 -10.41 12.64
C LYS A 109 -19.78 -11.67 13.22
N GLU A 110 -19.71 -12.79 12.49
CA GLU A 110 -20.22 -14.09 12.94
C GLU A 110 -19.15 -14.88 13.73
N MET A 111 -17.87 -14.65 13.46
CA MET A 111 -16.75 -15.41 14.02
C MET A 111 -16.15 -14.78 15.28
N LEU A 112 -16.10 -13.45 15.36
CA LEU A 112 -15.43 -12.73 16.43
C LEU A 112 -16.35 -12.45 17.61
N PRO A 113 -15.80 -12.34 18.83
CA PRO A 113 -16.58 -11.98 20.02
C PRO A 113 -17.09 -10.54 19.95
N ASN A 114 -18.09 -10.21 20.77
CA ASN A 114 -18.68 -8.86 20.85
C ASN A 114 -17.67 -7.76 21.25
N SER A 115 -16.54 -8.13 21.81
CA SER A 115 -15.44 -7.21 22.11
C SER A 115 -14.65 -6.77 20.87
N ALA A 116 -14.85 -7.38 19.70
CA ALA A 116 -14.23 -6.98 18.46
C ALA A 116 -15.07 -5.92 17.73
N ILE A 117 -14.44 -4.78 17.36
CA ILE A 117 -15.06 -3.76 16.53
C ILE A 117 -14.45 -3.86 15.12
N VAL A 118 -15.23 -4.43 14.19
CA VAL A 118 -14.81 -4.56 12.78
C VAL A 118 -15.17 -3.27 12.03
N MET A 119 -14.16 -2.63 11.42
CA MET A 119 -14.27 -1.35 10.74
C MET A 119 -13.76 -1.45 9.30
N PRO A 120 -14.61 -1.24 8.28
CA PRO A 120 -14.15 -1.17 6.89
C PRO A 120 -13.50 0.18 6.59
N LEU A 121 -12.35 0.18 5.85
CA LEU A 121 -11.62 1.38 5.44
C LEU A 121 -11.22 1.30 3.96
N TYR A 122 -11.81 2.15 3.13
CA TYR A 122 -11.52 2.25 1.70
C TYR A 122 -11.77 3.67 1.18
N GLY A 123 -11.21 4.01 0.01
CA GLY A 123 -11.15 5.38 -0.48
C GLY A 123 -12.48 6.08 -0.70
N SER A 124 -13.56 5.34 -1.03
CA SER A 124 -14.90 5.92 -1.23
C SER A 124 -15.71 6.16 0.06
N LEU A 125 -15.15 5.80 1.22
CA LEU A 125 -15.79 6.14 2.51
C LEU A 125 -15.78 7.66 2.75
N PRO A 126 -16.86 8.22 3.33
CA PRO A 126 -16.88 9.61 3.78
C PRO A 126 -15.72 9.91 4.74
N PHE A 127 -15.10 11.09 4.60
CA PHE A 127 -13.93 11.50 5.37
C PHE A 127 -14.14 11.42 6.90
N GLU A 128 -15.33 11.78 7.39
CA GLU A 128 -15.66 11.67 8.80
C GLU A 128 -15.62 10.22 9.32
N GLN A 129 -16.04 9.27 8.50
CA GLN A 129 -15.97 7.85 8.85
C GLN A 129 -14.53 7.34 8.83
N GLN A 130 -13.72 7.78 7.85
CA GLN A 130 -12.30 7.46 7.82
C GLN A 130 -11.61 7.99 9.09
N ASN A 131 -11.85 9.23 9.49
CA ASN A 131 -11.24 9.83 10.69
C ASN A 131 -11.57 9.05 11.96
N LYS A 132 -12.83 8.61 12.15
CA LYS A 132 -13.22 7.78 13.30
C LYS A 132 -12.44 6.46 13.39
N ILE A 133 -12.06 5.90 12.23
CA ILE A 133 -11.29 4.66 12.19
C ILE A 133 -9.82 4.92 12.60
N LEU A 134 -9.29 6.10 12.31
CA LEU A 134 -7.90 6.46 12.63
C LEU A 134 -7.70 6.71 14.13
N GLU A 135 -8.72 7.22 14.82
CA GLU A 135 -8.66 7.54 16.25
C GLU A 135 -8.54 6.28 17.12
N PRO A 136 -7.93 6.39 18.32
CA PRO A 136 -7.94 5.31 19.30
C PRO A 136 -9.36 5.00 19.77
N LEU A 137 -9.63 3.75 20.15
CA LEU A 137 -10.87 3.41 20.83
C LEU A 137 -10.89 4.06 22.20
N LYS A 138 -12.05 4.59 22.59
CA LYS A 138 -12.26 5.22 23.91
C LYS A 138 -12.33 4.21 25.04
N ASP A 139 -12.75 3.00 24.72
CA ASP A 139 -12.93 1.89 25.66
C ASP A 139 -11.94 0.77 25.30
N GLU A 140 -11.00 0.53 26.19
CA GLU A 140 -9.95 -0.48 26.04
C GLU A 140 -10.46 -1.94 26.16
N THR A 141 -11.70 -2.14 26.57
CA THR A 141 -12.33 -3.48 26.57
C THR A 141 -12.63 -3.96 25.16
N PHE A 142 -12.70 -3.06 24.19
CA PHE A 142 -12.91 -3.38 22.79
C PHE A 142 -11.59 -3.44 22.02
N ARG A 143 -11.54 -4.33 21.05
CA ARG A 143 -10.40 -4.48 20.16
C ARG A 143 -10.76 -4.14 18.73
N LYS A 144 -9.99 -3.26 18.11
CA LYS A 144 -10.19 -2.77 16.74
C LYS A 144 -9.69 -3.79 15.72
N VAL A 145 -10.52 -4.10 14.71
CA VAL A 145 -10.17 -4.87 13.52
C VAL A 145 -10.51 -4.03 12.29
N VAL A 146 -9.50 -3.46 11.64
CA VAL A 146 -9.68 -2.62 10.46
C VAL A 146 -9.46 -3.44 9.21
N LEU A 147 -10.45 -3.51 8.33
CA LEU A 147 -10.38 -4.14 7.01
C LEU A 147 -10.10 -3.04 5.99
N SER A 148 -8.93 -3.03 5.38
CA SER A 148 -8.49 -1.90 4.55
C SER A 148 -8.03 -2.31 3.17
N THR A 149 -8.22 -1.42 2.21
CA THR A 149 -7.48 -1.45 0.94
C THR A 149 -6.07 -0.88 1.13
N SER A 150 -5.32 -0.71 0.03
CA SER A 150 -4.00 -0.06 0.05
C SER A 150 -3.99 1.38 0.60
N ILE A 151 -5.14 2.00 0.86
CA ILE A 151 -5.22 3.34 1.46
C ILE A 151 -4.51 3.42 2.83
N ALA A 152 -4.51 2.32 3.60
CA ALA A 152 -3.79 2.25 4.88
C ALA A 152 -2.32 1.84 4.73
N GLU A 153 -1.82 1.68 3.51
CA GLU A 153 -0.45 1.23 3.26
C GLU A 153 0.58 2.34 3.52
N THR A 154 0.26 3.59 3.15
CA THR A 154 1.19 4.73 3.23
C THR A 154 0.60 5.94 3.95
N SER A 155 -0.53 6.43 3.49
CA SER A 155 -1.02 7.77 3.79
C SER A 155 -1.69 7.94 5.17
N LEU A 156 -2.10 6.85 5.81
CA LEU A 156 -2.86 6.90 7.04
C LEU A 156 -2.14 6.21 8.20
N THR A 157 -2.19 6.79 9.38
CA THR A 157 -1.71 6.17 10.62
C THR A 157 -2.91 5.84 11.50
N ILE A 158 -3.15 4.54 11.69
CA ILE A 158 -4.25 4.03 12.52
C ILE A 158 -3.71 3.74 13.90
N SER A 159 -4.32 4.33 14.91
CA SER A 159 -3.89 4.16 16.30
C SER A 159 -4.12 2.73 16.81
N GLY A 160 -3.16 2.23 17.60
CA GLY A 160 -3.29 0.98 18.34
C GLY A 160 -3.06 -0.29 17.52
N ILE A 161 -2.64 -0.20 16.25
CA ILE A 161 -2.33 -1.39 15.42
C ILE A 161 -1.03 -2.02 15.87
N LYS A 162 -1.08 -3.32 16.18
CA LYS A 162 0.06 -4.19 16.49
C LYS A 162 0.09 -5.45 15.62
N VAL A 163 -0.98 -5.72 14.88
CA VAL A 163 -1.10 -6.92 14.06
C VAL A 163 -1.50 -6.52 12.65
N VAL A 164 -0.82 -7.09 11.66
CA VAL A 164 -1.16 -6.99 10.25
C VAL A 164 -1.56 -8.36 9.73
N VAL A 165 -2.65 -8.43 8.98
CA VAL A 165 -3.03 -9.62 8.21
C VAL A 165 -3.10 -9.22 6.76
N ASP A 166 -2.28 -9.83 5.90
CA ASP A 166 -2.14 -9.43 4.50
C ASP A 166 -2.69 -10.51 3.57
N SER A 167 -3.67 -10.16 2.75
CA SER A 167 -4.23 -11.07 1.74
C SER A 167 -3.25 -11.41 0.62
N GLY A 168 -2.23 -10.59 0.39
CA GLY A 168 -1.30 -10.69 -0.74
C GLY A 168 -1.83 -10.13 -2.05
N TYR A 169 -2.96 -9.41 -2.01
CA TYR A 169 -3.60 -8.84 -3.19
C TYR A 169 -3.81 -7.33 -3.07
N THR A 170 -3.83 -6.69 -4.23
CA THR A 170 -4.20 -5.28 -4.40
C THR A 170 -5.05 -5.13 -5.64
N ARG A 171 -5.77 -4.00 -5.76
CA ARG A 171 -6.53 -3.65 -6.96
C ARG A 171 -5.95 -2.39 -7.55
N ARG A 172 -5.58 -2.46 -8.84
CA ARG A 172 -5.00 -1.34 -9.58
C ARG A 172 -5.75 -1.09 -10.87
N SER A 173 -5.80 0.18 -11.25
CA SER A 173 -6.23 0.56 -12.58
C SER A 173 -5.15 0.16 -13.59
N ARG A 174 -5.56 -0.45 -14.68
CA ARG A 174 -4.70 -0.76 -15.82
C ARG A 174 -5.37 -0.29 -17.09
N TYR A 175 -4.67 0.49 -17.86
CA TYR A 175 -5.12 0.95 -19.16
C TYR A 175 -4.94 -0.17 -20.20
N ASP A 176 -5.97 -0.37 -21.01
CA ASP A 176 -5.95 -1.29 -22.15
C ASP A 176 -5.93 -0.46 -23.45
N PRO A 177 -4.79 -0.37 -24.14
CA PRO A 177 -4.67 0.40 -25.37
C PRO A 177 -5.61 -0.06 -26.49
N THR A 178 -5.99 -1.35 -26.46
CA THR A 178 -6.86 -1.92 -27.50
C THR A 178 -8.29 -1.41 -27.39
N SER A 179 -8.80 -1.28 -26.17
CA SER A 179 -10.16 -0.80 -25.93
C SER A 179 -10.24 0.70 -25.60
N GLY A 180 -9.09 1.35 -25.33
CA GLY A 180 -9.04 2.74 -24.86
C GLY A 180 -9.64 2.95 -23.47
N MET A 181 -9.80 1.89 -22.68
CA MET A 181 -10.44 1.94 -21.37
C MET A 181 -9.51 1.47 -20.25
N SER A 182 -9.65 2.10 -19.09
CA SER A 182 -9.01 1.64 -17.86
C SER A 182 -9.92 0.66 -17.11
N ARG A 183 -9.34 -0.42 -16.59
CA ARG A 183 -10.04 -1.43 -15.80
C ARG A 183 -9.34 -1.64 -14.46
N LEU A 184 -10.12 -1.84 -13.40
CA LEU A 184 -9.59 -2.26 -12.10
C LEU A 184 -9.31 -3.76 -12.13
N ILE A 185 -8.04 -4.11 -11.95
CA ILE A 185 -7.56 -5.50 -11.95
C ILE A 185 -7.05 -5.87 -10.56
N THR A 186 -7.54 -6.99 -10.02
CA THR A 186 -6.98 -7.59 -8.80
C THR A 186 -5.74 -8.38 -9.17
N GLN A 187 -4.63 -8.09 -8.51
CA GLN A 187 -3.34 -8.73 -8.76
C GLN A 187 -2.57 -8.97 -7.45
N LYS A 188 -1.55 -9.81 -7.49
CA LYS A 188 -0.62 -9.98 -6.36
C LYS A 188 0.13 -8.68 -6.10
N ILE A 189 0.43 -8.41 -4.83
CA ILE A 189 1.30 -7.31 -4.43
C ILE A 189 2.77 -7.62 -4.73
N SER A 190 3.60 -6.60 -4.72
CA SER A 190 5.06 -6.74 -4.74
C SER A 190 5.61 -7.04 -3.34
N LYS A 191 6.88 -7.46 -3.27
CA LYS A 191 7.59 -7.65 -1.99
C LYS A 191 7.73 -6.33 -1.22
N ALA A 192 8.00 -5.23 -1.92
CA ALA A 192 8.07 -3.91 -1.32
C ALA A 192 6.76 -3.51 -0.64
N GLU A 193 5.60 -3.73 -1.29
CA GLU A 193 4.28 -3.48 -0.69
C GLU A 193 4.03 -4.40 0.51
N ALA A 194 4.36 -5.69 0.40
CA ALA A 194 4.21 -6.63 1.51
C ALA A 194 5.01 -6.19 2.75
N ASN A 195 6.24 -5.71 2.56
CA ASN A 195 7.09 -5.19 3.64
C ASN A 195 6.56 -3.88 4.22
N GLN A 196 6.02 -3.01 3.37
CA GLN A 196 5.43 -1.74 3.78
C GLN A 196 4.17 -1.96 4.64
N ARG A 197 3.31 -2.91 4.25
CA ARG A 197 2.15 -3.36 5.03
C ARG A 197 2.58 -3.97 6.36
N MET A 198 3.55 -4.87 6.36
CA MET A 198 4.11 -5.47 7.56
C MET A 198 4.62 -4.40 8.55
N GLY A 199 5.29 -3.37 8.05
CA GLY A 199 5.80 -2.26 8.85
C GLY A 199 4.73 -1.49 9.63
N ARG A 200 3.44 -1.64 9.29
CA ARG A 200 2.33 -1.05 10.05
C ARG A 200 2.16 -1.66 11.44
N ALA A 201 2.55 -2.92 11.63
CA ALA A 201 2.49 -3.60 12.93
C ALA A 201 3.58 -3.12 13.90
N GLY A 202 4.76 -2.71 13.37
CA GLY A 202 5.95 -2.35 14.18
C GLY A 202 6.09 -0.86 14.50
N ARG A 203 5.05 -0.04 14.38
CA ARG A 203 5.18 1.43 14.57
C ARG A 203 5.28 1.88 16.02
N VAL A 204 4.55 1.24 16.90
CA VAL A 204 4.41 1.68 18.31
C VAL A 204 4.92 0.64 19.32
N ALA A 205 4.98 -0.63 18.94
CA ALA A 205 5.45 -1.74 19.75
C ALA A 205 5.84 -2.91 18.84
N ALA A 206 6.44 -3.97 19.42
CA ALA A 206 6.62 -5.23 18.72
C ALA A 206 5.26 -5.77 18.24
N GLY A 207 5.24 -6.31 17.04
CA GLY A 207 4.00 -6.69 16.40
C GLY A 207 4.08 -8.02 15.65
N TRP A 208 2.97 -8.35 14.99
CA TRP A 208 2.79 -9.57 14.22
C TRP A 208 2.32 -9.26 12.81
N CYS A 209 2.78 -10.05 11.85
CA CYS A 209 2.30 -10.01 10.48
C CYS A 209 1.96 -11.43 10.01
N TYR A 210 0.72 -11.65 9.61
CA TYR A 210 0.24 -12.92 9.05
C TYR A 210 0.05 -12.74 7.55
N ARG A 211 0.87 -13.43 6.77
CA ARG A 211 0.83 -13.42 5.31
C ARG A 211 -0.04 -14.56 4.81
N ASN A 212 -1.10 -14.24 4.10
CA ASN A 212 -2.04 -15.21 3.56
C ASN A 212 -1.51 -15.90 2.28
N TRP A 213 -0.23 -16.23 2.25
CA TRP A 213 0.47 -17.00 1.22
C TRP A 213 1.66 -17.75 1.82
N ALA A 214 2.18 -18.75 1.12
CA ALA A 214 3.35 -19.50 1.55
C ALA A 214 4.65 -18.81 1.10
N VAL A 215 5.74 -19.00 1.83
CA VAL A 215 7.08 -18.45 1.50
C VAL A 215 7.49 -18.80 0.07
N SER A 216 7.18 -20.01 -0.40
CA SER A 216 7.50 -20.46 -1.76
C SER A 216 6.83 -19.63 -2.87
N GLU A 217 5.77 -18.90 -2.57
CA GLU A 217 5.08 -18.03 -3.54
C GLU A 217 5.78 -16.67 -3.73
N GLU A 218 6.68 -16.28 -2.83
CA GLU A 218 7.40 -14.99 -2.92
C GLU A 218 8.38 -14.93 -4.10
N GLY A 219 8.89 -16.07 -4.56
CA GLY A 219 9.72 -16.14 -5.75
C GLY A 219 9.04 -15.66 -7.02
N GLY A 220 7.72 -15.70 -7.08
CA GLY A 220 6.91 -15.18 -8.18
C GLY A 220 6.37 -13.75 -8.01
N MET A 221 6.70 -13.08 -6.90
CA MET A 221 6.33 -11.69 -6.67
C MET A 221 7.35 -10.74 -7.28
N LEU A 222 6.85 -9.63 -7.85
CA LEU A 222 7.71 -8.53 -8.27
C LEU A 222 8.42 -7.93 -7.05
N GLU A 223 9.63 -7.43 -7.24
CA GLU A 223 10.37 -6.73 -6.18
C GLU A 223 9.68 -5.42 -5.81
N PHE A 224 9.37 -4.60 -6.81
CA PHE A 224 8.64 -3.32 -6.68
C PHE A 224 7.35 -3.36 -7.49
N PRO A 225 6.34 -2.53 -7.14
CA PRO A 225 5.17 -2.36 -7.99
C PRO A 225 5.56 -1.70 -9.32
N PRO A 226 4.86 -2.00 -10.43
CA PRO A 226 5.04 -1.25 -11.67
C PRO A 226 4.71 0.24 -11.42
N SER A 227 5.46 1.12 -12.07
CA SER A 227 5.19 2.55 -11.98
C SER A 227 3.85 2.90 -12.62
N GLU A 228 3.17 3.90 -12.09
CA GLU A 228 1.86 4.30 -12.60
C GLU A 228 1.92 4.77 -14.05
N ILE A 229 3.04 5.38 -14.45
CA ILE A 229 3.28 5.82 -15.83
C ILE A 229 3.31 4.66 -16.84
N GLU A 230 3.67 3.45 -16.42
CA GLU A 230 3.72 2.27 -17.30
C GLU A 230 2.36 1.61 -17.53
N ILE A 231 1.39 1.84 -16.64
CA ILE A 231 0.13 1.10 -16.61
C ILE A 231 -1.12 1.97 -16.79
N SER A 232 -0.97 3.31 -16.75
CA SER A 232 -2.09 4.24 -16.81
C SER A 232 -2.33 4.83 -18.20
N ASP A 233 -3.49 5.42 -18.39
CA ASP A 233 -3.75 6.30 -19.53
C ASP A 233 -2.94 7.58 -19.39
N LEU A 234 -2.10 7.86 -20.38
CA LEU A 234 -1.20 9.01 -20.41
C LEU A 234 -1.79 10.24 -21.11
N SER A 235 -3.06 10.22 -21.52
CA SER A 235 -3.67 11.33 -22.29
C SER A 235 -3.63 12.66 -21.52
N ASN A 236 -4.02 12.65 -20.25
CA ASN A 236 -3.95 13.83 -19.39
C ASN A 236 -2.50 14.27 -19.13
N PHE A 237 -1.62 13.31 -18.91
CA PHE A 237 -0.19 13.56 -18.74
C PHE A 237 0.43 14.24 -19.99
N ALA A 238 0.10 13.76 -21.17
CA ALA A 238 0.55 14.36 -22.42
C ALA A 238 -0.02 15.78 -22.64
N LEU A 239 -1.28 16.01 -22.22
CA LEU A 239 -1.88 17.34 -22.27
C LEU A 239 -1.16 18.33 -21.34
N GLU A 240 -0.88 17.94 -20.10
CA GLU A 240 -0.11 18.76 -19.14
C GLU A 240 1.28 19.13 -19.68
N LEU A 241 2.00 18.17 -20.26
CA LEU A 241 3.30 18.45 -20.91
C LEU A 241 3.16 19.41 -22.10
N SER A 242 2.11 19.25 -22.89
CA SER A 242 1.85 20.14 -24.03
C SER A 242 1.55 21.58 -23.59
N LEU A 243 0.78 21.74 -22.50
CA LEU A 243 0.51 23.04 -21.89
C LEU A 243 1.78 23.67 -21.30
N TRP A 244 2.68 22.87 -20.77
CA TRP A 244 3.98 23.31 -20.28
C TRP A 244 4.93 23.73 -21.40
N GLY A 245 4.69 23.27 -22.64
CA GLY A 245 5.52 23.55 -23.81
C GLY A 245 6.72 22.62 -23.95
N SER A 246 6.74 21.49 -23.27
CA SER A 246 7.80 20.48 -23.36
C SER A 246 7.33 19.20 -24.02
N LYS A 247 8.26 18.52 -24.70
CA LYS A 247 8.02 17.17 -25.23
C LYS A 247 8.47 16.13 -24.21
N PRO A 248 7.81 14.96 -24.12
CA PRO A 248 8.20 13.89 -23.20
C PRO A 248 9.69 13.51 -23.32
N GLU A 249 10.22 13.48 -24.56
CA GLU A 249 11.60 13.08 -24.84
C GLU A 249 12.63 14.09 -24.33
N SER A 250 12.21 15.33 -24.03
CA SER A 250 13.08 16.39 -23.51
C SER A 250 13.16 16.44 -21.99
N MET A 251 12.42 15.58 -21.32
CA MET A 251 12.32 15.59 -19.86
C MET A 251 12.96 14.35 -19.23
N LYS A 252 13.49 14.52 -18.03
CA LYS A 252 14.05 13.42 -17.25
C LYS A 252 12.95 12.79 -16.39
N PHE A 253 12.67 11.53 -16.63
CA PHE A 253 11.74 10.73 -15.84
C PHE A 253 12.43 9.54 -15.19
N LEU A 254 11.87 9.07 -14.10
CA LEU A 254 12.20 7.77 -13.51
C LEU A 254 11.53 6.69 -14.36
N THR A 255 12.26 6.01 -15.22
CA THR A 255 11.82 4.87 -16.03
C THR A 255 12.60 3.62 -15.66
#